data_f820ac92390d4658929361df3d592b71
#
_entry.id   f820ac92390d4658929361df3d592b71
#
_cell.length_a   1.000
_cell.length_b   1.000
_cell.length_c   1.000
_cell.angle_alpha   90.00
_cell.angle_beta   90.00
_cell.angle_gamma   90.00
#
_symmetry.space_group_name_H-M   'P 1'
#
loop_
_entity.id
_entity.type
_entity.pdbx_description
1 polymer ?
#
loop_
_entity_poly.entity_id
_entity_poly.type
_entity_poly.pdbx_seq_one_letter_code
_entity_poly.pdbx_strand_id
1 'polypeptide(L)'
;GSQGHAHALSLRDSGVDVVVGLKEGSKSKAKAEEQGLTVKPVAEAAQEADVIMILVPDQHQESVYKEEIAPHLEANNVLLFSHGFNIRFGFIAPPEDVDVAMVAPKGPGHVVRREYEAGRGVPALIAVEQNPSGQAKDIALAYAKGIGGTRAGVIETTFTEETETDLF
;
A
#
# COMPACT_ATOMS: atom_id res chain seq x y z
N GLY A 1 -2.82 -11.21 -0.21
CA GLY A 1 -2.08 -11.68 -1.38
C GLY A 1 -0.57 -11.57 -1.20
N SER A 2 0.20 -11.94 -2.23
CA SER A 2 1.66 -11.97 -2.16
C SER A 2 2.30 -10.60 -1.94
N GLN A 3 1.73 -9.54 -2.53
CA GLN A 3 2.24 -8.17 -2.32
C GLN A 3 2.03 -7.74 -0.87
N GLY A 4 0.84 -7.95 -0.32
CA GLY A 4 0.56 -7.58 1.08
C GLY A 4 1.49 -8.28 2.06
N HIS A 5 1.74 -9.56 1.84
CA HIS A 5 2.66 -10.35 2.65
C HIS A 5 4.10 -9.81 2.55
N ALA A 6 4.57 -9.57 1.33
CA ALA A 6 5.91 -9.04 1.09
C ALA A 6 6.11 -7.66 1.69
N HIS A 7 5.18 -6.73 1.47
CA HIS A 7 5.25 -5.38 2.00
C HIS A 7 5.25 -5.38 3.53
N ALA A 8 4.34 -6.12 4.15
CA ALA A 8 4.21 -6.17 5.60
C ALA A 8 5.49 -6.67 6.28
N LEU A 9 6.06 -7.76 5.77
CA LEU A 9 7.30 -8.33 6.32
C LEU A 9 8.49 -7.38 6.14
N SER A 10 8.65 -6.81 4.96
CA SER A 10 9.78 -5.93 4.66
C SER A 10 9.70 -4.61 5.44
N LEU A 11 8.50 -4.04 5.58
CA LEU A 11 8.29 -2.85 6.40
C LEU A 11 8.59 -3.13 7.86
N ARG A 12 8.10 -4.25 8.40
CA ARG A 12 8.40 -4.65 9.77
C ARG A 12 9.90 -4.81 9.99
N ASP A 13 10.58 -5.48 9.08
CA ASP A 13 12.04 -5.69 9.17
C ASP A 13 12.81 -4.37 9.01
N SER A 14 12.19 -3.36 8.42
CA SER A 14 12.73 -2.00 8.32
C SER A 14 12.43 -1.13 9.55
N GLY A 15 11.77 -1.68 10.57
CA GLY A 15 11.49 -0.99 11.82
C GLY A 15 10.18 -0.22 11.85
N VAL A 16 9.29 -0.44 10.88
CA VAL A 16 7.97 0.20 10.83
C VAL A 16 6.98 -0.57 11.68
N ASP A 17 6.11 0.14 12.39
CA ASP A 17 4.99 -0.47 13.12
C ASP A 17 3.89 -0.84 12.13
N VAL A 18 3.70 -2.15 11.91
CA VAL A 18 2.82 -2.69 10.87
C VAL A 18 1.67 -3.48 11.49
N VAL A 19 0.45 -3.18 11.05
CA VAL A 19 -0.74 -3.97 11.31
C VAL A 19 -1.32 -4.41 9.97
N VAL A 20 -1.64 -5.69 9.86
CA VAL A 20 -2.24 -6.26 8.66
C VAL A 20 -3.75 -6.33 8.85
N GLY A 21 -4.51 -5.67 7.97
CA GLY A 21 -5.97 -5.75 7.94
C GLY A 21 -6.41 -6.88 7.02
N LEU A 22 -7.11 -7.86 7.56
CA LEU A 22 -7.64 -8.97 6.79
C LEU A 22 -9.11 -9.19 7.09
N LYS A 23 -9.85 -9.62 6.07
CA LYS A 23 -11.24 -10.03 6.23
C LYS A 23 -11.32 -11.20 7.21
N GLU A 24 -12.35 -11.20 8.06
CA GLU A 24 -12.62 -12.30 8.97
C GLU A 24 -12.73 -13.61 8.20
N GLY A 25 -12.09 -14.66 8.70
CA GLY A 25 -12.05 -15.96 8.05
C GLY A 25 -11.02 -16.06 6.91
N SER A 26 -10.19 -15.03 6.70
CA SER A 26 -9.15 -15.07 5.67
C SER A 26 -8.13 -16.18 5.94
N LYS A 27 -7.82 -16.96 4.91
CA LYS A 27 -6.79 -18.00 4.97
C LYS A 27 -5.39 -17.44 5.17
N SER A 28 -5.18 -16.16 4.87
CA SER A 28 -3.89 -15.49 5.02
C SER A 28 -3.57 -15.13 6.47
N LYS A 29 -4.57 -15.14 7.36
CA LYS A 29 -4.38 -14.74 8.76
C LYS A 29 -3.35 -15.59 9.49
N ALA A 30 -3.52 -16.92 9.44
CA ALA A 30 -2.60 -17.84 10.11
C ALA A 30 -1.17 -17.68 9.61
N LYS A 31 -0.99 -17.55 8.30
CA LYS A 31 0.32 -17.35 7.67
C LYS A 31 0.98 -16.05 8.13
N ALA A 32 0.22 -14.98 8.21
CA ALA A 32 0.73 -13.68 8.69
C ALA A 32 1.13 -13.76 10.16
N GLU A 33 0.30 -14.36 10.99
CA GLU A 33 0.58 -14.52 12.43
C GLU A 33 1.79 -15.40 12.69
N GLU A 34 1.99 -16.46 11.91
CA GLU A 34 3.17 -17.34 11.99
C GLU A 34 4.47 -16.55 11.74
N GLN A 35 4.42 -15.51 10.93
CA GLN A 35 5.55 -14.63 10.65
C GLN A 35 5.70 -13.51 11.68
N GLY A 36 4.90 -13.51 12.72
CA GLY A 36 4.97 -12.52 13.80
C GLY A 36 4.26 -11.20 13.49
N LEU A 37 3.43 -11.15 12.44
CA LEU A 37 2.66 -9.96 12.11
C LEU A 37 1.40 -9.86 12.96
N THR A 38 1.04 -8.65 13.35
CA THR A 38 -0.24 -8.36 14.01
C THR A 38 -1.34 -8.28 12.97
N VAL A 39 -2.39 -9.07 13.14
CA VAL A 39 -3.53 -9.13 12.22
C VAL A 39 -4.79 -8.66 12.95
N LYS A 40 -5.54 -7.76 12.31
CA LYS A 40 -6.82 -7.25 12.81
C LYS A 40 -7.84 -7.21 11.67
N PRO A 41 -9.15 -7.12 11.98
CA PRO A 41 -10.15 -6.84 10.95
C PRO A 41 -9.83 -5.52 10.24
N VAL A 42 -10.20 -5.41 8.96
CA VAL A 42 -9.86 -4.25 8.13
C VAL A 42 -10.30 -2.92 8.78
N ALA A 43 -11.54 -2.85 9.26
CA ALA A 43 -12.07 -1.64 9.90
C ALA A 43 -11.24 -1.22 11.11
N GLU A 44 -10.86 -2.16 11.96
CA GLU A 44 -10.06 -1.90 13.16
C GLU A 44 -8.64 -1.44 12.80
N ALA A 45 -8.02 -2.10 11.83
CA ALA A 45 -6.71 -1.70 11.33
C ALA A 45 -6.73 -0.29 10.73
N ALA A 46 -7.77 0.02 9.95
CA ALA A 46 -7.95 1.35 9.35
C ALA A 46 -8.12 2.44 10.41
N GLN A 47 -8.83 2.14 11.48
CA GLN A 47 -9.08 3.08 12.58
C GLN A 47 -7.79 3.47 13.31
N GLU A 48 -6.86 2.54 13.43
CA GLU A 48 -5.59 2.76 14.13
C GLU A 48 -4.52 3.40 13.26
N ALA A 49 -4.59 3.23 11.95
CA ALA A 49 -3.47 3.57 11.06
C ALA A 49 -3.44 5.05 10.68
N ASP A 50 -2.24 5.59 10.57
CA ASP A 50 -2.00 6.91 9.96
C ASP A 50 -1.80 6.77 8.46
N VAL A 51 -1.18 5.66 8.03
CA VAL A 51 -0.92 5.33 6.63
C VAL A 51 -1.56 3.99 6.32
N ILE A 52 -2.42 3.96 5.32
CA ILE A 52 -3.18 2.77 4.91
C ILE A 52 -2.78 2.40 3.49
N MET A 53 -2.13 1.25 3.32
CA MET A 53 -1.83 0.69 2.00
C MET A 53 -2.91 -0.31 1.62
N ILE A 54 -3.57 -0.08 0.50
CA ILE A 54 -4.63 -0.95 0.01
C ILE A 54 -4.07 -1.89 -1.05
N LEU A 55 -4.01 -3.18 -0.71
CA LEU A 55 -3.42 -4.23 -1.55
C LEU A 55 -4.38 -5.38 -1.86
N VAL A 56 -5.67 -5.22 -1.56
CA VAL A 56 -6.67 -6.21 -1.98
C VAL A 56 -6.84 -6.16 -3.51
N PRO A 57 -7.31 -7.26 -4.14
CA PRO A 57 -7.55 -7.25 -5.59
C PRO A 57 -8.44 -6.09 -6.03
N ASP A 58 -8.15 -5.53 -7.21
CA ASP A 58 -8.83 -4.32 -7.71
C ASP A 58 -10.35 -4.42 -7.68
N GLN A 59 -10.90 -5.58 -8.03
CA GLN A 59 -12.35 -5.79 -8.05
C GLN A 59 -13.01 -5.73 -6.67
N HIS A 60 -12.24 -5.84 -5.59
CA HIS A 60 -12.74 -5.78 -4.21
C HIS A 60 -12.41 -4.47 -3.51
N GLN A 61 -11.52 -3.65 -4.07
CA GLN A 61 -11.05 -2.43 -3.41
C GLN A 61 -12.16 -1.43 -3.13
N GLU A 62 -13.07 -1.23 -4.08
CA GLU A 62 -14.15 -0.25 -3.92
C GLU A 62 -15.02 -0.57 -2.71
N SER A 63 -15.48 -1.82 -2.57
CA SER A 63 -16.35 -2.22 -1.45
C SER A 63 -15.60 -2.19 -0.12
N VAL A 64 -14.38 -2.69 -0.08
CA VAL A 64 -13.55 -2.65 1.14
C VAL A 64 -13.30 -1.21 1.58
N TYR A 65 -12.97 -0.34 0.63
CA TYR A 65 -12.75 1.06 0.92
C TYR A 65 -14.00 1.73 1.48
N LYS A 66 -15.14 1.60 0.80
CA LYS A 66 -16.39 2.25 1.19
C LYS A 66 -16.94 1.75 2.53
N GLU A 67 -16.86 0.46 2.77
CA GLU A 67 -17.48 -0.17 3.93
C GLU A 67 -16.58 -0.16 5.17
N GLU A 68 -15.27 -0.34 5.00
CA GLU A 68 -14.37 -0.63 6.11
C GLU A 68 -13.27 0.41 6.33
N ILE A 69 -12.94 1.22 5.34
CA ILE A 69 -11.84 2.20 5.44
C ILE A 69 -12.38 3.63 5.52
N ALA A 70 -13.21 4.04 4.58
CA ALA A 70 -13.69 5.41 4.49
C ALA A 70 -14.35 5.92 5.78
N PRO A 71 -15.16 5.13 6.51
CA PRO A 71 -15.78 5.59 7.74
C PRO A 71 -14.79 5.96 8.86
N HIS A 72 -13.56 5.51 8.78
CA HIS A 72 -12.53 5.71 9.80
C HIS A 72 -11.42 6.67 9.39
N LEU A 73 -11.52 7.26 8.20
CA LEU A 73 -10.52 8.22 7.72
C LEU A 73 -10.59 9.54 8.48
N GLU A 74 -9.43 10.06 8.85
CA GLU A 74 -9.27 11.35 9.49
C GLU A 74 -8.43 12.26 8.59
N ALA A 75 -8.54 13.57 8.80
CA ALA A 75 -7.74 14.55 8.08
C ALA A 75 -6.25 14.23 8.18
N ASN A 76 -5.54 14.35 7.08
CA ASN A 76 -4.11 14.07 6.94
C ASN A 76 -3.72 12.60 7.07
N ASN A 77 -4.67 11.66 7.12
CA ASN A 77 -4.36 10.26 6.88
C ASN A 77 -3.81 10.11 5.46
N VAL A 78 -3.08 9.05 5.22
CA VAL A 78 -2.49 8.76 3.91
C VAL A 78 -3.04 7.45 3.38
N LEU A 79 -3.61 7.49 2.19
CA LEU A 79 -4.01 6.30 1.44
C LEU A 79 -2.94 6.02 0.39
N LEU A 80 -2.41 4.81 0.41
CA LEU A 80 -1.45 4.34 -0.58
C LEU A 80 -2.06 3.20 -1.39
N PHE A 81 -1.73 3.19 -2.66
CA PHE A 81 -2.13 2.15 -3.61
C PHE A 81 -0.89 1.63 -4.33
N SER A 82 -0.94 0.41 -4.83
CA SER A 82 0.11 -0.12 -5.70
C SER A 82 -0.28 -0.13 -7.17
N HIS A 83 -1.51 0.30 -7.48
CA HIS A 83 -2.02 0.54 -8.85
C HIS A 83 -2.91 1.76 -8.85
N GLY A 84 -2.93 2.48 -9.98
CA GLY A 84 -3.73 3.69 -10.14
C GLY A 84 -5.16 3.47 -10.59
N PHE A 85 -5.57 2.25 -10.93
CA PHE A 85 -6.84 1.96 -11.62
C PHE A 85 -8.06 2.53 -10.92
N ASN A 86 -8.31 2.19 -9.66
CA ASN A 86 -9.52 2.62 -8.95
C ASN A 86 -9.59 4.13 -8.73
N ILE A 87 -8.47 4.77 -8.53
CA ILE A 87 -8.39 6.23 -8.39
C ILE A 87 -8.55 6.90 -9.75
N ARG A 88 -7.84 6.41 -10.76
CA ARG A 88 -7.85 7.00 -12.11
C ARG A 88 -9.25 6.99 -12.73
N PHE A 89 -10.02 5.92 -12.52
CA PHE A 89 -11.36 5.78 -13.07
C PHE A 89 -12.48 6.14 -12.09
N GLY A 90 -12.16 6.69 -10.93
CA GLY A 90 -13.15 7.22 -9.99
C GLY A 90 -13.93 6.19 -9.19
N PHE A 91 -13.54 4.92 -9.19
CA PHE A 91 -14.18 3.90 -8.36
C PHE A 91 -13.94 4.15 -6.87
N ILE A 92 -12.80 4.75 -6.55
CA ILE A 92 -12.49 5.23 -5.21
C ILE A 92 -12.21 6.73 -5.31
N ALA A 93 -12.96 7.52 -4.57
CA ALA A 93 -12.83 8.97 -4.51
C ALA A 93 -12.59 9.41 -3.07
N PRO A 94 -11.33 9.44 -2.61
CA PRO A 94 -11.02 9.82 -1.22
C PRO A 94 -11.40 11.27 -0.91
N PRO A 95 -11.69 11.59 0.37
CA PRO A 95 -11.90 12.97 0.79
C PRO A 95 -10.70 13.84 0.46
N GLU A 96 -10.93 15.13 0.22
CA GLU A 96 -9.88 16.08 -0.15
C GLU A 96 -8.85 16.32 0.96
N ASP A 97 -9.20 16.02 2.21
CA ASP A 97 -8.34 16.22 3.38
C ASP A 97 -7.42 15.04 3.70
N VAL A 98 -7.42 14.00 2.87
CA VAL A 98 -6.47 12.88 2.99
C VAL A 98 -5.47 12.90 1.85
N ASP A 99 -4.24 12.49 2.14
CA ASP A 99 -3.23 12.29 1.10
C ASP A 99 -3.53 11.02 0.31
N VAL A 100 -3.30 11.06 -0.98
CA VAL A 100 -3.43 9.89 -1.86
C VAL A 100 -2.17 9.76 -2.70
N ALA A 101 -1.49 8.64 -2.59
CA ALA A 101 -0.27 8.38 -3.32
C ALA A 101 -0.21 6.91 -3.76
N MET A 102 0.74 6.61 -4.61
CA MET A 102 0.98 5.28 -5.12
C MET A 102 2.43 4.89 -4.91
N VAL A 103 2.64 3.64 -4.52
CA VAL A 103 3.95 3.00 -4.51
C VAL A 103 3.79 1.65 -5.19
N ALA A 104 4.31 1.53 -6.41
CA ALA A 104 4.12 0.37 -7.26
C ALA A 104 5.45 -0.33 -7.54
N PRO A 105 5.83 -1.34 -6.74
CA PRO A 105 7.02 -2.13 -7.04
C PRO A 105 6.83 -2.90 -8.35
N LYS A 106 7.88 -2.96 -9.16
CA LYS A 106 7.87 -3.60 -10.47
C LYS A 106 8.36 -5.03 -10.39
N GLY A 107 7.60 -5.87 -9.70
CA GLY A 107 7.87 -7.31 -9.57
C GLY A 107 6.82 -8.00 -8.72
N PRO A 108 6.68 -9.33 -8.87
CA PRO A 108 5.77 -10.12 -8.03
C PRO A 108 6.15 -10.02 -6.55
N GLY A 109 5.17 -10.20 -5.67
CA GLY A 109 5.39 -10.08 -4.22
C GLY A 109 6.53 -10.95 -3.69
N HIS A 110 6.63 -12.20 -4.15
CA HIS A 110 7.72 -13.10 -3.71
C HIS A 110 9.11 -12.63 -4.15
N VAL A 111 9.20 -11.94 -5.30
CA VAL A 111 10.45 -11.34 -5.77
C VAL A 111 10.79 -10.10 -4.95
N VAL A 112 9.80 -9.24 -4.66
CA VAL A 112 9.98 -8.08 -3.80
C VAL A 112 10.57 -8.49 -2.45
N ARG A 113 10.01 -9.53 -1.83
CA ARG A 113 10.48 -10.02 -0.53
C ARG A 113 11.87 -10.66 -0.64
N ARG A 114 12.08 -11.51 -1.63
CA ARG A 114 13.38 -12.18 -1.83
C ARG A 114 14.51 -11.17 -2.03
N GLU A 115 14.31 -10.17 -2.87
CA GLU A 115 15.33 -9.16 -3.12
C GLU A 115 15.61 -8.32 -1.88
N TYR A 116 14.56 -8.00 -1.11
CA TYR A 116 14.73 -7.30 0.16
C TYR A 116 15.60 -8.09 1.14
N GLU A 117 15.29 -9.38 1.34
CA GLU A 117 16.05 -10.25 2.23
C GLU A 117 17.51 -10.42 1.80
N ALA A 118 17.77 -10.35 0.50
CA ALA A 118 19.13 -10.43 -0.05
C ALA A 118 19.89 -9.09 0.00
N GLY A 119 19.31 -8.06 0.59
CA GLY A 119 19.93 -6.74 0.66
C GLY A 119 19.83 -5.91 -0.61
N ARG A 120 19.05 -6.40 -1.58
CA ARG A 120 18.73 -5.72 -2.84
C ARG A 120 17.32 -5.14 -2.79
N GLY A 121 16.76 -4.78 -3.91
CA GLY A 121 15.40 -4.29 -4.02
C GLY A 121 14.86 -4.45 -5.43
N VAL A 122 13.55 -4.25 -5.56
CA VAL A 122 12.84 -4.19 -6.84
C VAL A 122 12.53 -2.73 -7.11
N PRO A 123 12.75 -2.22 -8.34
CA PRO A 123 12.41 -0.83 -8.67
C PRO A 123 10.95 -0.54 -8.41
N ALA A 124 10.64 0.68 -8.02
CA ALA A 124 9.27 1.10 -7.74
C ALA A 124 8.93 2.40 -8.46
N LEU A 125 7.66 2.54 -8.84
CA LEU A 125 7.09 3.80 -9.29
C LEU A 125 6.37 4.45 -8.12
N ILE A 126 6.48 5.78 -8.00
CA ILE A 126 5.68 6.55 -7.04
C ILE A 126 4.92 7.65 -7.77
N ALA A 127 3.75 7.98 -7.25
CA ALA A 127 2.93 9.08 -7.73
C ALA A 127 2.15 9.70 -6.59
N VAL A 128 1.85 11.00 -6.70
CA VAL A 128 1.02 11.72 -5.73
C VAL A 128 -0.21 12.26 -6.44
N GLU A 129 -1.40 11.93 -5.93
CA GLU A 129 -2.69 12.42 -6.45
C GLU A 129 -3.27 13.53 -5.58
N GLN A 130 -3.22 13.38 -4.26
CA GLN A 130 -3.66 14.39 -3.30
C GLN A 130 -2.60 14.59 -2.23
N ASN A 131 -2.38 15.84 -1.83
CA ASN A 131 -1.30 16.19 -0.90
C ASN A 131 -1.69 17.32 0.07
N PRO A 132 -2.83 17.21 0.78
CA PRO A 132 -3.23 18.26 1.74
C PRO A 132 -2.23 18.46 2.88
N SER A 133 -1.53 17.40 3.32
CA SER A 133 -0.53 17.50 4.38
C SER A 133 0.79 18.14 3.91
N GLY A 134 1.07 18.12 2.61
CA GLY A 134 2.36 18.51 2.05
C GLY A 134 3.44 17.44 2.16
N GLN A 135 3.13 16.26 2.73
CA GLN A 135 4.12 15.21 3.02
C GLN A 135 3.90 13.91 2.22
N ALA A 136 2.93 13.89 1.30
CA ALA A 136 2.56 12.65 0.60
C ALA A 136 3.74 12.02 -0.15
N LYS A 137 4.56 12.81 -0.83
CA LYS A 137 5.72 12.32 -1.56
C LYS A 137 6.78 11.73 -0.61
N ASP A 138 7.05 12.40 0.50
CA ASP A 138 8.03 11.92 1.49
C ASP A 138 7.57 10.59 2.10
N ILE A 139 6.28 10.46 2.37
CA ILE A 139 5.70 9.21 2.90
C ILE A 139 5.79 8.10 1.86
N ALA A 140 5.47 8.38 0.59
CA ALA A 140 5.60 7.41 -0.49
C ALA A 140 7.05 6.94 -0.66
N LEU A 141 8.01 7.86 -0.60
CA LEU A 141 9.44 7.53 -0.65
C LEU A 141 9.88 6.69 0.55
N ALA A 142 9.43 7.03 1.76
CA ALA A 142 9.73 6.26 2.96
C ALA A 142 9.18 4.84 2.87
N TYR A 143 7.97 4.67 2.35
CA TYR A 143 7.37 3.36 2.11
C TYR A 143 8.18 2.57 1.08
N ALA A 144 8.53 3.19 -0.05
CA ALA A 144 9.36 2.56 -1.08
C ALA A 144 10.71 2.11 -0.51
N LYS A 145 11.33 2.93 0.32
CA LYS A 145 12.58 2.56 1.03
C LYS A 145 12.35 1.36 1.95
N GLY A 146 11.27 1.34 2.71
CA GLY A 146 10.93 0.26 3.64
C GLY A 146 10.75 -1.09 2.98
N ILE A 147 10.36 -1.13 1.71
CA ILE A 147 10.25 -2.37 0.92
C ILE A 147 11.44 -2.63 0.01
N GLY A 148 12.48 -1.82 0.11
CA GLY A 148 13.74 -2.00 -0.61
C GLY A 148 13.81 -1.31 -1.98
N GLY A 149 12.78 -0.59 -2.39
CA GLY A 149 12.70 0.03 -3.72
C GLY A 149 13.83 1.01 -4.00
N THR A 150 14.27 1.76 -3.01
CA THR A 150 15.34 2.76 -3.18
C THR A 150 16.70 2.14 -3.48
N ARG A 151 16.88 0.86 -3.19
CA ARG A 151 18.12 0.13 -3.52
C ARG A 151 18.24 -0.18 -5.01
N ALA A 152 17.10 -0.26 -5.70
CA ALA A 152 17.05 -0.54 -7.15
C ALA A 152 16.71 0.69 -7.98
N GLY A 153 15.99 1.65 -7.39
CA GLY A 153 15.61 2.90 -8.03
C GLY A 153 14.11 3.17 -7.90
N VAL A 154 13.79 4.44 -7.69
CA VAL A 154 12.39 4.90 -7.59
C VAL A 154 12.18 6.00 -8.64
N ILE A 155 11.13 5.85 -9.44
CA ILE A 155 10.78 6.78 -10.52
C ILE A 155 9.42 7.40 -10.20
N GLU A 156 9.33 8.73 -10.26
CA GLU A 156 8.09 9.43 -10.10
C GLU A 156 7.29 9.40 -11.40
N THR A 157 5.99 9.11 -11.29
CA THR A 157 5.05 9.06 -12.40
C THR A 157 3.72 9.67 -11.97
N THR A 158 2.64 9.37 -12.70
CA THR A 158 1.28 9.76 -12.35
C THR A 158 0.38 8.52 -12.31
N PHE A 159 -0.77 8.63 -11.62
CA PHE A 159 -1.76 7.56 -11.61
C PHE A 159 -2.24 7.23 -13.02
N THR A 160 -2.41 8.24 -13.86
CA THR A 160 -2.82 8.07 -15.24
C THR A 160 -1.78 7.29 -16.06
N GLU A 161 -0.52 7.69 -15.98
CA GLU A 161 0.56 7.03 -16.72
C GLU A 161 0.77 5.59 -16.27
N GLU A 162 0.76 5.35 -14.97
CA GLU A 162 0.90 3.99 -14.42
C GLU A 162 -0.23 3.10 -14.91
N THR A 163 -1.48 3.56 -14.80
CA THR A 163 -2.65 2.78 -15.22
C THR A 163 -2.63 2.49 -16.71
N GLU A 164 -2.33 3.48 -17.53
CA GLU A 164 -2.27 3.30 -18.99
C GLU A 164 -1.14 2.37 -19.42
N THR A 165 0.00 2.45 -18.75
CA THR A 165 1.15 1.57 -19.04
C THR A 165 0.86 0.12 -18.64
N ASP A 166 0.22 -0.11 -17.49
CA ASP A 166 -0.12 -1.45 -17.02
C ASP A 166 -1.16 -2.15 -17.90
N LEU A 167 -2.00 -1.40 -18.61
CA LEU A 167 -2.99 -1.96 -19.54
C LEU A 167 -2.38 -2.45 -20.84
N PHE A 168 -1.17 -2.08 -21.15
CA PHE A 168 -0.42 -2.50 -22.32
C PHE A 168 0.78 -3.36 -21.92
#